data_6ba4c54e8f4b25b3ead86ceab25cdbb3
#
_entry.id   6ba4c54e8f4b25b3ead86ceab25cdbb3
#
_cell.length_a   1.000
_cell.length_b   1.000
_cell.length_c   1.000
_cell.angle_alpha   90.00
_cell.angle_beta   90.00
_cell.angle_gamma   90.00
#
_symmetry.space_group_name_H-M   'P 1'
#
loop_
_entity.id
_entity.type
_entity.pdbx_description
1 polymer ?
#
loop_
_entity_poly.entity_id
_entity_poly.type
_entity_poly.pdbx_seq_one_letter_code
_entity_poly.pdbx_strand_id
1 'polypeptide(L)'
;MTEPSIWSYQDNFDFRRDIDPDSPFHYPLEEHRGKYSRSKMLTAFHLDGSGRLRPGAKPKDAEAVLFGGHIGCGKSTELRDYAQLLQQTYTVHHMELTKTLDINNLRFSDLLIALVHALMRTFEDAQLSLRPEPVFLNPVLNWFDTRIVKQERFKDIEGEIKAEVKAQGGIPLLASLLATMTAKVRGGASYREELRREVRDGFLQLLGHFNALIAHANALLKHQSRGPLLFIMDGTDKLSKDDANAFFQADVNQLGQIMTNLIVCAPISVLLESGITAQRFTKAQLPMVKIFEADGTPREQDEDALIGLVLKRMPLRCFDERETVRLLVQKSGGHVRDLLRLIRACFSLLDGEQITRTVAEQAVQEVASEYRRLVQQSDWADLVAIDQSQGEEKDRTEARLRLLYDLVLLEYNNYWWCSHPLVRTLRPYQNALQKARADG
;
A
#
# COMPACT_ATOMS: atom_id res chain seq x y z
N MET A 1 5.24 5.64 41.95
CA MET A 1 4.27 5.60 40.83
C MET A 1 3.95 4.12 40.62
N THR A 2 2.68 3.74 40.69
CA THR A 2 2.24 2.38 40.37
C THR A 2 2.53 2.13 38.88
N GLU A 3 3.11 0.98 38.56
CA GLU A 3 3.35 0.61 37.16
C GLU A 3 2.01 0.53 36.40
N PRO A 4 2.01 0.92 35.10
CA PRO A 4 0.79 0.83 34.30
C PRO A 4 0.33 -0.63 34.15
N SER A 5 -0.98 -0.87 34.28
CA SER A 5 -1.58 -2.17 34.00
C SER A 5 -1.36 -2.56 32.52
N ILE A 6 -1.30 -3.85 32.23
CA ILE A 6 -1.15 -4.39 30.87
C ILE A 6 -2.22 -3.84 29.91
N TRP A 7 -3.43 -3.59 30.38
CA TRP A 7 -4.54 -3.05 29.60
C TRP A 7 -4.26 -1.68 28.97
N SER A 8 -3.36 -0.90 29.59
CA SER A 8 -2.96 0.42 29.07
C SER A 8 -2.18 0.33 27.73
N TYR A 9 -1.70 -0.86 27.37
CA TYR A 9 -0.92 -1.08 26.15
C TYR A 9 -1.74 -1.66 25.00
N GLN A 10 -3.01 -2.05 25.22
CA GLN A 10 -3.85 -2.73 24.22
C GLN A 10 -3.97 -1.94 22.91
N ASP A 11 -4.19 -0.64 23.00
CA ASP A 11 -4.36 0.23 21.82
C ASP A 11 -3.07 0.46 21.03
N ASN A 12 -1.90 0.16 21.60
CA ASN A 12 -0.63 0.22 20.91
C ASN A 12 -0.50 -0.87 19.83
N PHE A 13 -1.37 -1.88 19.85
CA PHE A 13 -1.43 -2.99 18.90
C PHE A 13 -2.59 -2.87 17.91
N ASP A 14 -3.13 -1.67 17.69
CA ASP A 14 -4.13 -1.46 16.64
C ASP A 14 -3.47 -1.54 15.26
N PHE A 15 -3.55 -2.73 14.66
CA PHE A 15 -3.00 -3.06 13.34
C PHE A 15 -3.67 -2.34 12.16
N ARG A 16 -4.75 -1.58 12.41
CA ARG A 16 -5.44 -0.75 11.42
C ARG A 16 -4.83 0.62 11.28
N ARG A 17 -4.02 1.03 12.24
CA ARG A 17 -3.31 2.33 12.21
C ARG A 17 -2.02 2.19 11.41
N ASP A 18 -1.88 3.07 10.44
CA ASP A 18 -0.60 3.26 9.77
C ASP A 18 0.35 4.02 10.72
N ILE A 19 1.63 3.69 10.66
CA ILE A 19 2.66 4.26 11.53
C ILE A 19 3.46 5.28 10.73
N ASP A 20 3.53 6.50 11.26
CA ASP A 20 4.40 7.55 10.70
C ASP A 20 5.86 7.37 11.15
N PRO A 21 6.83 7.84 10.37
CA PRO A 21 8.26 7.73 10.69
C PRO A 21 8.63 8.32 12.07
N ASP A 22 7.95 9.40 12.47
CA ASP A 22 8.17 10.06 13.76
C ASP A 22 7.39 9.42 14.92
N SER A 23 6.61 8.38 14.66
CA SER A 23 5.84 7.68 15.68
C SER A 23 6.77 7.00 16.70
N PRO A 24 6.45 7.06 18.01
CA PRO A 24 7.19 6.29 19.02
C PRO A 24 7.13 4.78 18.78
N PHE A 25 6.17 4.30 17.97
CA PHE A 25 6.00 2.90 17.62
C PHE A 25 6.66 2.51 16.29
N HIS A 26 7.25 3.47 15.58
CA HIS A 26 8.00 3.17 14.35
C HIS A 26 9.23 2.33 14.69
N TYR A 27 9.41 1.21 13.98
CA TYR A 27 10.54 0.29 14.15
C TYR A 27 11.12 -0.03 12.76
N PRO A 28 12.41 0.28 12.50
CA PRO A 28 13.02 0.03 11.20
C PRO A 28 13.20 -1.47 10.99
N LEU A 29 12.65 -1.99 9.89
CA LEU A 29 12.71 -3.41 9.54
C LEU A 29 13.45 -3.67 8.22
N GLU A 30 14.07 -2.66 7.61
CA GLU A 30 14.71 -2.78 6.29
C GLU A 30 15.72 -3.92 6.24
N GLU A 31 16.66 -3.95 7.21
CA GLU A 31 17.75 -4.93 7.24
C GLU A 31 17.27 -6.36 7.52
N HIS A 32 16.04 -6.51 8.03
CA HIS A 32 15.43 -7.79 8.41
C HIS A 32 14.55 -8.39 7.31
N ARG A 33 14.53 -7.76 6.11
CA ARG A 33 13.75 -8.21 4.95
C ARG A 33 14.60 -8.97 3.93
N GLY A 34 15.65 -9.61 4.37
CA GLY A 34 16.55 -10.40 3.54
C GLY A 34 17.34 -9.53 2.55
N LYS A 35 17.17 -9.77 1.24
CA LYS A 35 17.90 -9.01 0.19
C LYS A 35 17.20 -7.70 -0.21
N TYR A 36 16.19 -7.26 0.52
CA TYR A 36 15.56 -5.97 0.28
C TYR A 36 16.53 -4.83 0.56
N SER A 37 16.44 -3.79 -0.26
CA SER A 37 17.18 -2.55 -0.04
C SER A 37 16.37 -1.36 -0.57
N ARG A 38 16.19 -0.36 0.25
CA ARG A 38 15.60 0.93 -0.14
C ARG A 38 16.34 1.58 -1.30
N SER A 39 17.66 1.42 -1.34
CA SER A 39 18.50 1.91 -2.43
C SER A 39 18.06 1.40 -3.80
N LYS A 40 17.58 0.15 -3.88
CA LYS A 40 17.12 -0.44 -5.13
C LYS A 40 15.90 0.29 -5.71
N MET A 41 14.93 0.63 -4.86
CA MET A 41 13.75 1.40 -5.25
C MET A 41 14.13 2.85 -5.55
N LEU A 42 14.96 3.49 -4.71
CA LEU A 42 15.42 4.86 -4.90
C LEU A 42 16.26 5.03 -6.18
N THR A 43 16.91 3.96 -6.64
CA THR A 43 17.66 3.95 -7.91
C THR A 43 16.77 4.26 -9.11
N ALA A 44 15.49 3.86 -9.10
CA ALA A 44 14.55 4.20 -10.16
C ALA A 44 14.41 5.73 -10.33
N PHE A 45 14.59 6.47 -9.26
CA PHE A 45 14.53 7.93 -9.19
C PHE A 45 15.91 8.61 -9.24
N HIS A 46 16.98 7.88 -9.63
CA HIS A 46 18.37 8.34 -9.66
C HIS A 46 18.94 8.74 -8.29
N LEU A 47 18.39 8.23 -7.20
CA LEU A 47 18.82 8.54 -5.83
C LEU A 47 19.71 7.43 -5.25
N ASP A 48 20.56 7.80 -4.31
CA ASP A 48 21.27 6.90 -3.43
C ASP A 48 20.41 6.47 -2.22
N GLY A 49 20.95 5.63 -1.33
CA GLY A 49 20.24 5.15 -0.15
C GLY A 49 19.87 6.23 0.87
N SER A 50 20.47 7.43 0.77
CA SER A 50 20.17 8.58 1.63
C SER A 50 19.11 9.54 1.03
N GLY A 51 18.57 9.23 -0.16
CA GLY A 51 17.60 10.07 -0.86
C GLY A 51 18.23 11.23 -1.66
N ARG A 52 19.57 11.25 -1.82
CA ARG A 52 20.29 12.27 -2.59
C ARG A 52 20.51 11.81 -4.00
N LEU A 53 20.55 12.77 -4.93
CA LEU A 53 20.92 12.49 -6.32
C LEU A 53 22.31 11.87 -6.41
N ARG A 54 22.41 10.82 -7.22
CA ARG A 54 23.68 10.20 -7.55
C ARG A 54 24.58 11.20 -8.31
N PRO A 55 25.91 11.14 -8.15
CA PRO A 55 26.81 12.05 -8.84
C PRO A 55 26.55 12.11 -10.35
N GLY A 56 26.35 13.31 -10.89
CA GLY A 56 26.07 13.56 -12.30
C GLY A 56 24.65 13.24 -12.77
N ALA A 57 23.79 12.70 -11.90
CA ALA A 57 22.41 12.42 -12.24
C ALA A 57 21.51 13.67 -12.12
N LYS A 58 20.37 13.64 -12.82
CA LYS A 58 19.28 14.63 -12.68
C LYS A 58 18.04 13.91 -12.16
N PRO A 59 17.13 14.65 -11.47
CA PRO A 59 15.84 14.10 -11.11
C PRO A 59 15.11 13.59 -12.35
N LYS A 60 14.37 12.51 -12.22
CA LYS A 60 13.49 12.00 -13.28
C LYS A 60 12.28 12.93 -13.43
N ASP A 61 11.84 13.14 -14.66
CA ASP A 61 10.62 13.91 -14.95
C ASP A 61 9.38 13.01 -15.03
N ALA A 62 9.56 11.75 -15.43
CA ALA A 62 8.48 10.78 -15.53
C ALA A 62 9.03 9.35 -15.32
N GLU A 63 8.95 8.86 -14.09
CA GLU A 63 9.25 7.48 -13.71
C GLU A 63 8.04 6.88 -13.00
N ALA A 64 7.66 5.68 -13.36
CA ALA A 64 6.53 4.99 -12.75
C ALA A 64 6.98 3.70 -12.08
N VAL A 65 6.69 3.56 -10.79
CA VAL A 65 7.04 2.41 -9.97
C VAL A 65 5.77 1.76 -9.42
N LEU A 66 5.64 0.44 -9.60
CA LEU A 66 4.70 -0.39 -8.83
C LEU A 66 5.41 -0.90 -7.58
N PHE A 67 4.96 -0.44 -6.41
CA PHE A 67 5.48 -0.85 -5.13
C PHE A 67 4.52 -1.84 -4.46
N GLY A 68 4.86 -3.11 -4.48
CA GLY A 68 3.97 -4.18 -4.04
C GLY A 68 4.53 -5.03 -2.92
N GLY A 69 3.67 -5.90 -2.41
CA GLY A 69 3.96 -6.84 -1.32
C GLY A 69 2.67 -7.34 -0.69
N HIS A 70 2.79 -8.25 0.26
CA HIS A 70 1.62 -8.76 1.00
C HIS A 70 0.85 -7.65 1.72
N ILE A 71 -0.48 -7.78 1.77
CA ILE A 71 -1.33 -6.87 2.56
C ILE A 71 -0.93 -6.98 4.03
N GLY A 72 -0.57 -5.84 4.67
CA GLY A 72 -0.15 -5.84 6.08
C GLY A 72 1.34 -6.09 6.36
N CYS A 73 2.17 -6.25 5.32
CA CYS A 73 3.63 -6.37 5.51
C CYS A 73 4.32 -5.03 5.86
N GLY A 74 3.61 -3.89 5.86
CA GLY A 74 4.14 -2.58 6.24
C GLY A 74 4.38 -1.61 5.07
N LYS A 75 3.74 -1.82 3.88
CA LYS A 75 3.93 -0.96 2.70
C LYS A 75 3.64 0.52 2.96
N SER A 76 2.52 0.83 3.62
CA SER A 76 2.14 2.23 3.91
C SER A 76 3.16 2.92 4.80
N THR A 77 3.71 2.22 5.80
CA THR A 77 4.80 2.74 6.65
C THR A 77 6.06 3.00 5.82
N GLU A 78 6.45 2.04 4.98
CA GLU A 78 7.62 2.17 4.12
C GLU A 78 7.44 3.29 3.08
N LEU A 79 6.24 3.48 2.53
CA LEU A 79 5.94 4.58 1.60
C LEU A 79 6.03 5.96 2.26
N ARG A 80 5.72 6.07 3.57
CA ARG A 80 5.94 7.31 4.32
C ARG A 80 7.43 7.59 4.54
N ASP A 81 8.21 6.56 4.86
CA ASP A 81 9.68 6.69 4.95
C ASP A 81 10.26 7.11 3.58
N TYR A 82 9.79 6.51 2.47
CA TYR A 82 10.17 6.95 1.13
C TYR A 82 9.76 8.40 0.85
N ALA A 83 8.56 8.80 1.24
CA ALA A 83 8.11 10.17 1.05
C ALA A 83 9.06 11.18 1.69
N GLN A 84 9.53 10.94 2.93
CA GLN A 84 10.51 11.78 3.59
C GLN A 84 11.85 11.83 2.84
N LEU A 85 12.35 10.69 2.37
CA LEU A 85 13.61 10.63 1.62
C LEU A 85 13.49 11.35 0.27
N LEU A 86 12.40 11.11 -0.45
CA LEU A 86 12.15 11.68 -1.78
C LEU A 86 11.91 13.19 -1.74
N GLN A 87 11.36 13.75 -0.66
CA GLN A 87 11.16 15.20 -0.49
C GLN A 87 12.45 16.02 -0.53
N GLN A 88 13.61 15.40 -0.32
CA GLN A 88 14.91 16.09 -0.47
C GLN A 88 15.20 16.46 -1.93
N THR A 89 14.60 15.75 -2.88
CA THR A 89 14.91 15.90 -4.32
C THR A 89 13.67 16.16 -5.16
N TYR A 90 12.48 15.77 -4.71
CA TYR A 90 11.20 15.87 -5.43
C TYR A 90 10.17 16.69 -4.66
N THR A 91 9.20 17.25 -5.36
CA THR A 91 7.98 17.81 -4.75
C THR A 91 6.98 16.66 -4.61
N VAL A 92 6.89 16.09 -3.41
CA VAL A 92 6.18 14.82 -3.15
C VAL A 92 4.75 15.08 -2.67
N HIS A 93 3.79 14.42 -3.30
CA HIS A 93 2.39 14.30 -2.87
C HIS A 93 2.09 12.86 -2.46
N HIS A 94 1.98 12.62 -1.17
CA HIS A 94 1.54 11.32 -0.65
C HIS A 94 0.02 11.30 -0.52
N MET A 95 -0.62 10.44 -1.32
CA MET A 95 -2.08 10.31 -1.44
C MET A 95 -2.53 9.01 -0.79
N GLU A 96 -3.17 9.10 0.37
CA GLU A 96 -3.83 7.95 1.02
C GLU A 96 -5.21 7.75 0.39
N LEU A 97 -5.30 6.94 -0.66
CA LEU A 97 -6.50 6.80 -1.48
C LEU A 97 -7.70 6.25 -0.69
N THR A 98 -7.46 5.41 0.31
CA THR A 98 -8.51 4.90 1.21
C THR A 98 -9.23 5.99 2.02
N LYS A 99 -8.60 7.14 2.22
CA LYS A 99 -9.19 8.29 2.92
C LYS A 99 -9.92 9.23 1.96
N THR A 100 -9.47 9.30 0.71
CA THR A 100 -9.95 10.29 -0.27
C THR A 100 -10.95 9.72 -1.26
N LEU A 101 -10.82 8.45 -1.65
CA LEU A 101 -11.66 7.78 -2.63
C LEU A 101 -12.40 6.59 -2.02
N ASP A 102 -13.47 6.15 -2.67
CA ASP A 102 -14.04 4.83 -2.43
C ASP A 102 -13.18 3.81 -3.19
N ILE A 103 -12.37 3.04 -2.45
CA ILE A 103 -11.52 2.02 -3.04
C ILE A 103 -12.31 0.82 -3.58
N ASN A 104 -13.55 0.60 -3.10
CA ASN A 104 -14.42 -0.40 -3.70
C ASN A 104 -14.80 0.07 -5.09
N ASN A 105 -14.48 -0.74 -6.09
CA ASN A 105 -14.70 -0.42 -7.48
C ASN A 105 -13.93 0.84 -7.97
N LEU A 106 -12.67 1.04 -7.54
CA LEU A 106 -11.79 2.12 -8.02
C LEU A 106 -11.50 1.94 -9.53
N ARG A 107 -11.55 3.05 -10.27
CA ARG A 107 -11.19 3.11 -11.70
C ARG A 107 -10.17 4.22 -11.97
N PHE A 108 -9.50 4.14 -13.11
CA PHE A 108 -8.53 5.14 -13.53
C PHE A 108 -9.10 6.57 -13.52
N SER A 109 -10.35 6.75 -13.94
CA SER A 109 -11.02 8.06 -13.96
C SER A 109 -11.11 8.72 -12.59
N ASP A 110 -11.37 7.93 -11.53
CA ASP A 110 -11.43 8.44 -10.16
C ASP A 110 -10.05 8.93 -9.71
N LEU A 111 -9.02 8.16 -10.07
CA LEU A 111 -7.65 8.49 -9.77
C LEU A 111 -7.14 9.69 -10.55
N LEU A 112 -7.51 9.83 -11.83
CA LEU A 112 -7.14 11.00 -12.63
C LEU A 112 -7.70 12.29 -12.02
N ILE A 113 -8.96 12.28 -11.58
CA ILE A 113 -9.57 13.41 -10.87
C ILE A 113 -8.79 13.74 -9.59
N ALA A 114 -8.43 12.71 -8.81
CA ALA A 114 -7.66 12.90 -7.58
C ALA A 114 -6.25 13.46 -7.86
N LEU A 115 -5.59 13.04 -8.95
CA LEU A 115 -4.28 13.57 -9.35
C LEU A 115 -4.38 15.03 -9.80
N VAL A 116 -5.40 15.39 -10.60
CA VAL A 116 -5.63 16.79 -10.98
C VAL A 116 -5.89 17.63 -9.73
N HIS A 117 -6.68 17.13 -8.78
CA HIS A 117 -6.94 17.82 -7.52
C HIS A 117 -5.65 18.00 -6.70
N ALA A 118 -4.82 16.96 -6.58
CA ALA A 118 -3.53 17.06 -5.89
C ALA A 118 -2.60 18.11 -6.53
N LEU A 119 -2.60 18.19 -7.87
CA LEU A 119 -1.86 19.24 -8.57
C LEU A 119 -2.41 20.66 -8.27
N MET A 120 -3.75 20.81 -8.20
CA MET A 120 -4.33 22.10 -7.81
C MET A 120 -3.90 22.52 -6.41
N ARG A 121 -3.85 21.60 -5.46
CA ARG A 121 -3.34 21.87 -4.11
C ARG A 121 -1.87 22.31 -4.10
N THR A 122 -1.05 21.83 -5.03
CA THR A 122 0.32 22.33 -5.20
C THR A 122 0.34 23.82 -5.56
N PHE A 123 -0.57 24.25 -6.42
CA PHE A 123 -0.69 25.66 -6.78
C PHE A 123 -1.31 26.52 -5.66
N GLU A 124 -2.14 25.95 -4.80
CA GLU A 124 -2.72 26.61 -3.62
C GLU A 124 -1.72 26.73 -2.46
N ASP A 125 -0.63 25.94 -2.46
CA ASP A 125 0.35 25.96 -1.39
C ASP A 125 1.09 27.31 -1.38
N ALA A 126 0.81 28.09 -0.31
CA ALA A 126 1.41 29.41 -0.13
C ALA A 126 2.94 29.36 -0.02
N GLN A 127 3.50 28.24 0.46
CA GLN A 127 4.97 28.06 0.57
C GLN A 127 5.62 27.87 -0.79
N LEU A 128 4.89 27.28 -1.75
CA LEU A 128 5.38 27.09 -3.11
C LEU A 128 5.15 28.33 -3.97
N SER A 129 4.13 29.14 -3.69
CA SER A 129 3.80 30.39 -4.42
C SER A 129 3.78 30.23 -5.94
N LEU A 130 3.37 29.04 -6.43
CA LEU A 130 3.34 28.75 -7.86
C LEU A 130 2.15 29.45 -8.53
N ARG A 131 2.40 30.06 -9.68
CA ARG A 131 1.39 30.77 -10.46
C ARG A 131 1.35 30.21 -11.87
N PRO A 132 0.48 29.22 -12.16
CA PRO A 132 0.39 28.67 -13.50
C PRO A 132 -0.16 29.71 -14.48
N GLU A 133 0.42 29.75 -15.65
CA GLU A 133 -0.08 30.59 -16.73
C GLU A 133 -1.46 30.13 -17.22
N PRO A 134 -2.37 31.07 -17.53
CA PRO A 134 -3.72 30.73 -17.99
C PRO A 134 -3.75 29.80 -19.22
N VAL A 135 -2.76 29.88 -20.11
CA VAL A 135 -2.68 29.02 -21.30
C VAL A 135 -2.57 27.53 -20.95
N PHE A 136 -2.01 27.18 -19.78
CA PHE A 136 -1.91 25.78 -19.32
C PHE A 136 -3.06 25.40 -18.39
N LEU A 137 -3.58 26.33 -17.57
CA LEU A 137 -4.64 26.07 -16.62
C LEU A 137 -6.02 26.03 -17.28
N ASN A 138 -6.33 27.03 -18.15
CA ASN A 138 -7.65 27.18 -18.74
C ASN A 138 -8.12 25.97 -19.57
N PRO A 139 -7.26 25.25 -20.32
CA PRO A 139 -7.70 24.04 -21.02
C PRO A 139 -8.24 22.96 -20.09
N VAL A 140 -7.61 22.75 -18.90
CA VAL A 140 -8.11 21.81 -17.90
C VAL A 140 -9.44 22.31 -17.30
N LEU A 141 -9.50 23.59 -16.90
CA LEU A 141 -10.70 24.18 -16.35
C LEU A 141 -11.88 24.10 -17.34
N ASN A 142 -11.67 24.49 -18.61
CA ASN A 142 -12.68 24.46 -19.66
C ASN A 142 -13.16 23.04 -19.97
N TRP A 143 -12.27 22.05 -19.87
CA TRP A 143 -12.66 20.65 -20.04
C TRP A 143 -13.70 20.23 -18.99
N PHE A 144 -13.43 20.51 -17.71
CA PHE A 144 -14.36 20.21 -16.62
C PHE A 144 -15.63 21.06 -16.71
N ASP A 145 -15.52 22.35 -17.01
CA ASP A 145 -16.68 23.24 -17.20
C ASP A 145 -17.61 22.72 -18.29
N THR A 146 -17.09 22.40 -19.45
CA THR A 146 -17.89 21.98 -20.61
C THR A 146 -18.49 20.58 -20.44
N ARG A 147 -17.71 19.65 -19.91
CA ARG A 147 -18.10 18.24 -19.82
C ARG A 147 -18.87 17.89 -18.54
N ILE A 148 -18.69 18.68 -17.50
CA ILE A 148 -19.30 18.39 -16.20
C ILE A 148 -20.24 19.51 -15.78
N VAL A 149 -19.75 20.71 -15.55
CA VAL A 149 -20.55 21.80 -14.95
C VAL A 149 -21.75 22.17 -15.81
N LYS A 150 -21.59 22.32 -17.13
CA LYS A 150 -22.66 22.69 -18.08
C LYS A 150 -23.64 21.57 -18.40
N GLN A 151 -23.42 20.35 -17.93
CA GLN A 151 -24.34 19.25 -18.15
C GLN A 151 -25.48 19.27 -17.12
N GLU A 152 -26.74 19.17 -17.58
CA GLU A 152 -27.93 19.20 -16.69
C GLU A 152 -27.89 18.16 -15.58
N ARG A 153 -27.31 16.98 -15.86
CA ARG A 153 -27.16 15.86 -14.94
C ARG A 153 -26.16 16.12 -13.81
N PHE A 154 -25.35 17.18 -13.92
CA PHE A 154 -24.34 17.57 -12.92
C PHE A 154 -24.60 18.94 -12.29
N LYS A 155 -25.81 19.50 -12.46
CA LYS A 155 -26.19 20.83 -11.91
C LYS A 155 -25.96 20.96 -10.40
N ASP A 156 -26.09 19.84 -9.67
CA ASP A 156 -25.84 19.82 -8.23
C ASP A 156 -24.39 20.16 -7.87
N ILE A 157 -23.41 19.82 -8.71
CA ILE A 157 -21.99 20.18 -8.49
C ILE A 157 -21.86 21.70 -8.52
N GLU A 158 -22.42 22.31 -9.52
CA GLU A 158 -22.37 23.76 -9.66
C GLU A 158 -23.05 24.48 -8.49
N GLY A 159 -24.18 23.94 -8.00
CA GLY A 159 -24.93 24.47 -6.87
C GLY A 159 -24.16 24.44 -5.55
N GLU A 160 -23.25 23.45 -5.35
CA GLU A 160 -22.47 23.31 -4.13
C GLU A 160 -21.21 24.22 -4.10
N ILE A 161 -20.77 24.76 -5.24
CA ILE A 161 -19.63 25.67 -5.28
C ILE A 161 -20.06 27.06 -4.82
N LYS A 162 -19.38 27.58 -3.80
CA LYS A 162 -19.66 28.92 -3.25
C LYS A 162 -19.52 30.02 -4.31
N ALA A 163 -20.44 30.99 -4.29
CA ALA A 163 -20.42 32.10 -5.22
C ALA A 163 -19.13 32.91 -5.24
N GLU A 164 -18.49 33.06 -4.06
CA GLU A 164 -17.20 33.74 -3.92
C GLU A 164 -16.08 33.00 -4.66
N VAL A 165 -16.06 31.66 -4.61
CA VAL A 165 -15.08 30.82 -5.33
C VAL A 165 -15.32 30.88 -6.83
N LYS A 166 -16.59 30.90 -7.27
CA LYS A 166 -16.94 31.09 -8.68
C LYS A 166 -16.45 32.45 -9.20
N ALA A 167 -16.56 33.51 -8.39
CA ALA A 167 -16.11 34.85 -8.74
C ALA A 167 -14.58 34.96 -8.82
N GLN A 168 -13.84 34.19 -8.01
CA GLN A 168 -12.37 34.15 -8.08
C GLN A 168 -11.87 33.44 -9.35
N GLY A 169 -12.62 32.43 -9.83
CA GLY A 169 -12.18 31.64 -11.00
C GLY A 169 -10.87 30.87 -10.80
N GLY A 170 -10.25 30.46 -11.88
CA GLY A 170 -8.90 29.87 -11.89
C GLY A 170 -8.73 28.66 -10.97
N ILE A 171 -7.61 28.60 -10.23
CA ILE A 171 -7.25 27.48 -9.36
C ILE A 171 -8.27 27.22 -8.26
N PRO A 172 -8.74 28.23 -7.48
CA PRO A 172 -9.74 27.99 -6.42
C PRO A 172 -11.04 27.38 -6.95
N LEU A 173 -11.49 27.80 -8.13
CA LEU A 173 -12.69 27.25 -8.75
C LEU A 173 -12.45 25.79 -9.15
N LEU A 174 -11.34 25.48 -9.81
CA LEU A 174 -11.03 24.10 -10.23
C LEU A 174 -10.81 23.18 -9.03
N ALA A 175 -10.10 23.61 -8.02
CA ALA A 175 -9.89 22.84 -6.79
C ALA A 175 -11.21 22.54 -6.07
N SER A 176 -12.10 23.53 -5.93
CA SER A 176 -13.43 23.35 -5.33
C SER A 176 -14.31 22.41 -6.14
N LEU A 177 -14.28 22.53 -7.47
CA LEU A 177 -15.00 21.65 -8.38
C LEU A 177 -14.55 20.19 -8.21
N LEU A 178 -13.23 19.94 -8.23
CA LEU A 178 -12.65 18.61 -8.07
C LEU A 178 -12.94 18.02 -6.69
N ALA A 179 -12.88 18.82 -5.64
CA ALA A 179 -13.22 18.39 -4.28
C ALA A 179 -14.71 17.96 -4.20
N THR A 180 -15.63 18.75 -4.77
CA THR A 180 -17.05 18.42 -4.83
C THR A 180 -17.30 17.15 -5.64
N MET A 181 -16.65 17.00 -6.80
CA MET A 181 -16.72 15.79 -7.62
C MET A 181 -16.25 14.55 -6.85
N THR A 182 -15.11 14.64 -6.17
CA THR A 182 -14.55 13.55 -5.36
C THR A 182 -15.52 13.14 -4.25
N ALA A 183 -16.14 14.10 -3.57
CA ALA A 183 -17.12 13.84 -2.52
C ALA A 183 -18.38 13.13 -3.08
N LYS A 184 -18.88 13.57 -4.23
CA LYS A 184 -20.06 12.97 -4.89
C LYS A 184 -19.77 11.57 -5.43
N VAL A 185 -18.60 11.33 -6.01
CA VAL A 185 -18.16 9.99 -6.44
C VAL A 185 -18.12 9.02 -5.26
N ARG A 186 -17.73 9.50 -4.09
CA ARG A 186 -17.73 8.71 -2.86
C ARG A 186 -19.13 8.37 -2.35
N GLY A 187 -20.10 9.26 -2.56
CA GLY A 187 -21.47 9.18 -2.01
C GLY A 187 -22.53 8.49 -2.86
N GLY A 188 -22.33 8.34 -4.19
CA GLY A 188 -23.38 7.86 -5.08
C GLY A 188 -22.91 7.04 -6.28
N ALA A 189 -23.46 5.82 -6.46
CA ALA A 189 -23.04 4.89 -7.51
C ALA A 189 -23.42 5.36 -8.93
N SER A 190 -24.64 5.86 -9.14
CA SER A 190 -25.11 6.32 -10.46
C SER A 190 -24.33 7.53 -10.94
N TYR A 191 -24.08 8.49 -10.06
CA TYR A 191 -23.29 9.66 -10.34
C TYR A 191 -21.85 9.33 -10.73
N ARG A 192 -21.26 8.34 -10.05
CA ARG A 192 -19.90 7.83 -10.31
C ARG A 192 -19.76 7.28 -11.73
N GLU A 193 -20.71 6.47 -12.18
CA GLU A 193 -20.66 5.85 -13.51
C GLU A 193 -20.82 6.89 -14.63
N GLU A 194 -21.65 7.90 -14.44
CA GLU A 194 -21.79 8.99 -15.42
C GLU A 194 -20.52 9.82 -15.52
N LEU A 195 -19.92 10.18 -14.38
CA LEU A 195 -18.65 10.91 -14.34
C LEU A 195 -17.50 10.12 -14.98
N ARG A 196 -17.42 8.82 -14.70
CA ARG A 196 -16.43 7.91 -15.33
C ARG A 196 -16.61 7.84 -16.83
N ARG A 197 -17.83 7.84 -17.31
CA ARG A 197 -18.12 7.86 -18.76
C ARG A 197 -17.58 9.13 -19.39
N GLU A 198 -17.87 10.30 -18.82
CA GLU A 198 -17.36 11.59 -19.34
C GLU A 198 -15.83 11.64 -19.35
N VAL A 199 -15.17 11.20 -18.27
CA VAL A 199 -13.70 11.14 -18.20
C VAL A 199 -13.15 10.18 -19.25
N ARG A 200 -13.75 9.01 -19.42
CA ARG A 200 -13.31 8.01 -20.41
C ARG A 200 -13.48 8.54 -21.84
N ASP A 201 -14.64 9.13 -22.16
CA ASP A 201 -14.96 9.64 -23.49
C ASP A 201 -14.08 10.86 -23.85
N GLY A 202 -13.66 11.65 -22.86
CA GLY A 202 -12.77 12.80 -23.04
C GLY A 202 -11.33 12.56 -22.62
N PHE A 203 -10.93 11.30 -22.37
CA PHE A 203 -9.66 10.95 -21.73
C PHE A 203 -8.42 11.55 -22.42
N LEU A 204 -8.25 11.31 -23.71
CA LEU A 204 -7.06 11.76 -24.43
C LEU A 204 -6.90 13.28 -24.41
N GLN A 205 -8.01 14.00 -24.50
CA GLN A 205 -8.00 15.45 -24.42
C GLN A 205 -7.61 15.95 -23.02
N LEU A 206 -8.24 15.40 -21.97
CA LEU A 206 -7.93 15.74 -20.59
C LEU A 206 -6.47 15.39 -20.25
N LEU A 207 -6.00 14.22 -20.67
CA LEU A 207 -4.63 13.77 -20.47
C LEU A 207 -3.63 14.73 -21.11
N GLY A 208 -3.87 15.18 -22.36
CA GLY A 208 -3.02 16.15 -23.04
C GLY A 208 -2.92 17.48 -22.28
N HIS A 209 -4.07 18.00 -21.83
CA HIS A 209 -4.11 19.23 -21.03
C HIS A 209 -3.43 19.05 -19.67
N PHE A 210 -3.64 17.91 -19.01
CA PHE A 210 -3.06 17.61 -17.70
C PHE A 210 -1.54 17.45 -17.80
N ASN A 211 -1.03 16.73 -18.80
CA ASN A 211 0.41 16.59 -19.02
C ASN A 211 1.07 17.94 -19.32
N ALA A 212 0.44 18.81 -20.10
CA ALA A 212 0.95 20.17 -20.35
C ALA A 212 1.01 21.00 -19.06
N LEU A 213 0.00 20.89 -18.21
CA LEU A 213 -0.05 21.59 -16.91
C LEU A 213 1.02 21.03 -15.93
N ILE A 214 1.25 19.72 -15.91
CA ILE A 214 2.32 19.08 -15.12
C ILE A 214 3.69 19.60 -15.58
N ALA A 215 3.94 19.60 -16.89
CA ALA A 215 5.20 20.09 -17.45
C ALA A 215 5.47 21.56 -17.08
N HIS A 216 4.41 22.40 -17.13
CA HIS A 216 4.49 23.79 -16.70
C HIS A 216 4.76 23.91 -15.19
N ALA A 217 4.07 23.12 -14.34
CA ALA A 217 4.32 23.08 -12.90
C ALA A 217 5.77 22.69 -12.59
N ASN A 218 6.31 21.67 -13.26
CA ASN A 218 7.71 21.26 -13.12
C ASN A 218 8.69 22.36 -13.53
N ALA A 219 8.38 23.13 -14.60
CA ALA A 219 9.18 24.27 -14.99
C ALA A 219 9.18 25.38 -13.92
N LEU A 220 8.02 25.69 -13.33
CA LEU A 220 7.90 26.65 -12.23
C LEU A 220 8.68 26.19 -10.98
N LEU A 221 8.56 24.93 -10.60
CA LEU A 221 9.31 24.35 -9.49
C LEU A 221 10.82 24.44 -9.72
N LYS A 222 11.28 24.11 -10.92
CA LYS A 222 12.69 24.22 -11.31
C LYS A 222 13.22 25.64 -11.20
N HIS A 223 12.44 26.66 -11.58
CA HIS A 223 12.81 28.07 -11.39
C HIS A 223 13.00 28.45 -9.92
N GLN A 224 12.33 27.74 -9.02
CA GLN A 224 12.50 27.90 -7.56
C GLN A 224 13.57 26.97 -6.97
N SER A 225 14.38 26.30 -7.81
CA SER A 225 15.37 25.29 -7.39
C SER A 225 14.75 24.12 -6.63
N ARG A 226 13.49 23.79 -6.91
CA ARG A 226 12.78 22.62 -6.38
C ARG A 226 12.75 21.48 -7.40
N GLY A 227 12.63 20.27 -6.91
CA GLY A 227 12.53 19.10 -7.76
C GLY A 227 11.13 18.91 -8.38
N PRO A 228 11.06 18.09 -9.45
CA PRO A 228 9.80 17.85 -10.14
C PRO A 228 8.78 17.13 -9.24
N LEU A 229 7.52 17.15 -9.67
CA LEU A 229 6.40 16.48 -9.01
C LEU A 229 6.62 14.98 -8.93
N LEU A 230 6.23 14.39 -7.80
CA LEU A 230 6.15 12.96 -7.58
C LEU A 230 4.89 12.65 -6.77
N PHE A 231 4.03 11.76 -7.27
CA PHE A 231 2.83 11.31 -6.58
C PHE A 231 3.02 9.90 -6.06
N ILE A 232 2.78 9.70 -4.76
CA ILE A 232 2.74 8.39 -4.11
C ILE A 232 1.28 8.04 -3.85
N MET A 233 0.81 6.96 -4.47
CA MET A 233 -0.56 6.47 -4.36
C MET A 233 -0.59 5.25 -3.45
N ASP A 234 -0.96 5.45 -2.19
CA ASP A 234 -1.05 4.41 -1.18
C ASP A 234 -2.50 3.89 -1.05
N GLY A 235 -2.64 2.60 -0.81
CA GLY A 235 -3.92 1.95 -0.53
C GLY A 235 -4.56 1.21 -1.70
N THR A 236 -4.02 1.27 -2.92
CA THR A 236 -4.52 0.50 -4.07
C THR A 236 -4.24 -1.02 -3.94
N ASP A 237 -3.39 -1.43 -3.03
CA ASP A 237 -3.20 -2.83 -2.66
C ASP A 237 -4.34 -3.41 -1.80
N LYS A 238 -5.24 -2.55 -1.29
CA LYS A 238 -6.40 -2.93 -0.47
C LYS A 238 -7.68 -3.13 -1.31
N LEU A 239 -7.59 -2.98 -2.63
CA LEU A 239 -8.68 -3.30 -3.56
C LEU A 239 -9.12 -4.76 -3.41
N SER A 240 -10.41 -5.05 -3.63
CA SER A 240 -10.86 -6.44 -3.78
C SER A 240 -10.10 -7.14 -4.91
N LYS A 241 -10.07 -8.47 -4.95
CA LYS A 241 -9.39 -9.23 -6.01
C LYS A 241 -9.89 -8.80 -7.40
N ASP A 242 -11.20 -8.68 -7.57
CA ASP A 242 -11.83 -8.33 -8.85
C ASP A 242 -11.54 -6.88 -9.24
N ASP A 243 -11.59 -5.95 -8.29
CA ASP A 243 -11.24 -4.55 -8.53
C ASP A 243 -9.75 -4.38 -8.81
N ALA A 244 -8.88 -5.10 -8.11
CA ALA A 244 -7.45 -5.10 -8.37
C ALA A 244 -7.15 -5.61 -9.79
N ASN A 245 -7.77 -6.70 -10.22
CA ASN A 245 -7.62 -7.21 -11.58
C ASN A 245 -8.11 -6.18 -12.60
N ALA A 246 -9.30 -5.62 -12.42
CA ALA A 246 -9.83 -4.62 -13.33
C ALA A 246 -8.92 -3.37 -13.41
N PHE A 247 -8.44 -2.88 -12.28
CA PHE A 247 -7.57 -1.70 -12.22
C PHE A 247 -6.18 -1.98 -12.80
N PHE A 248 -5.49 -3.02 -12.35
CA PHE A 248 -4.10 -3.29 -12.75
C PHE A 248 -3.96 -3.97 -14.11
N GLN A 249 -4.99 -4.62 -14.65
CA GLN A 249 -4.94 -5.19 -16.00
C GLN A 249 -5.44 -4.22 -17.07
N ALA A 250 -6.52 -3.47 -16.82
CA ALA A 250 -7.13 -2.58 -17.78
C ALA A 250 -6.69 -1.12 -17.62
N ASP A 251 -6.77 -0.59 -16.40
CA ASP A 251 -6.68 0.86 -16.15
C ASP A 251 -5.25 1.36 -15.96
N VAL A 252 -4.33 0.52 -15.46
CA VAL A 252 -2.96 0.94 -15.13
C VAL A 252 -2.16 1.45 -16.33
N ASN A 253 -2.49 0.98 -17.53
CA ASN A 253 -1.85 1.47 -18.76
C ASN A 253 -2.17 2.93 -19.06
N GLN A 254 -3.33 3.41 -18.63
CA GLN A 254 -3.71 4.81 -18.74
C GLN A 254 -2.91 5.67 -17.75
N LEU A 255 -2.65 5.15 -16.54
CA LEU A 255 -1.76 5.78 -15.56
C LEU A 255 -0.35 6.01 -16.12
N GLY A 256 0.21 5.02 -16.82
CA GLY A 256 1.54 5.13 -17.44
C GLY A 256 1.64 6.16 -18.58
N GLN A 257 0.53 6.79 -19.00
CA GLN A 257 0.52 7.87 -19.96
C GLN A 257 0.61 9.26 -19.30
N ILE A 258 0.49 9.34 -17.99
CA ILE A 258 0.69 10.59 -17.25
C ILE A 258 2.19 10.86 -17.15
N MET A 259 2.62 12.01 -17.65
CA MET A 259 4.04 12.42 -17.72
C MET A 259 4.49 13.05 -16.40
N THR A 260 4.53 12.21 -15.34
CA THR A 260 5.01 12.59 -14.01
C THR A 260 5.62 11.40 -13.29
N ASN A 261 6.30 11.64 -12.17
CA ASN A 261 6.78 10.54 -11.33
C ASN A 261 5.65 9.97 -10.50
N LEU A 262 5.53 8.65 -10.50
CA LEU A 262 4.47 7.92 -9.82
C LEU A 262 5.05 6.76 -9.01
N ILE A 263 4.58 6.58 -7.78
CA ILE A 263 4.71 5.34 -7.02
C ILE A 263 3.30 4.86 -6.73
N VAL A 264 2.95 3.68 -7.22
CA VAL A 264 1.61 3.09 -7.05
C VAL A 264 1.74 1.86 -6.17
N CYS A 265 1.04 1.84 -5.04
CA CYS A 265 0.97 0.67 -4.19
C CYS A 265 0.21 -0.45 -4.92
N ALA A 266 0.69 -1.69 -4.87
CA ALA A 266 0.09 -2.80 -5.59
C ALA A 266 0.01 -4.07 -4.72
N PRO A 267 -1.02 -4.93 -4.93
CA PRO A 267 -1.03 -6.27 -4.36
C PRO A 267 0.15 -7.08 -4.89
N ILE A 268 0.61 -8.06 -4.10
CA ILE A 268 1.72 -8.94 -4.51
C ILE A 268 1.41 -9.71 -5.81
N SER A 269 0.17 -10.13 -6.01
CA SER A 269 -0.27 -10.85 -7.22
C SER A 269 0.03 -10.06 -8.51
N VAL A 270 -0.16 -8.75 -8.49
CA VAL A 270 0.12 -7.86 -9.63
C VAL A 270 1.61 -7.83 -10.00
N LEU A 271 2.50 -7.90 -9.00
CA LEU A 271 3.95 -7.95 -9.27
C LEU A 271 4.37 -9.27 -9.92
N LEU A 272 3.65 -10.36 -9.61
CA LEU A 272 3.94 -11.70 -10.12
C LEU A 272 3.41 -11.91 -11.54
N GLU A 273 2.41 -11.16 -11.96
CA GLU A 273 1.87 -11.26 -13.30
C GLU A 273 2.87 -10.70 -14.34
N SER A 274 3.05 -11.45 -15.42
CA SER A 274 3.83 -11.01 -16.58
C SER A 274 2.86 -10.39 -17.59
N GLY A 275 2.93 -9.10 -17.81
CA GLY A 275 2.04 -8.44 -18.75
C GLY A 275 2.48 -7.00 -19.07
N ILE A 276 1.56 -6.21 -19.60
CA ILE A 276 1.79 -4.82 -20.06
C ILE A 276 2.32 -3.93 -18.92
N THR A 277 1.97 -4.20 -17.66
CA THR A 277 2.53 -3.52 -16.49
C THR A 277 4.05 -3.63 -16.40
N ALA A 278 4.62 -4.76 -16.85
CA ALA A 278 6.06 -4.97 -16.84
C ALA A 278 6.84 -4.07 -17.81
N GLN A 279 6.18 -3.50 -18.81
CA GLN A 279 6.84 -2.66 -19.83
C GLN A 279 6.87 -1.18 -19.48
N ARG A 280 5.95 -0.71 -18.62
CA ARG A 280 5.80 0.72 -18.29
C ARG A 280 6.16 1.07 -16.85
N PHE A 281 6.19 0.08 -15.97
CA PHE A 281 6.45 0.30 -14.55
C PHE A 281 7.68 -0.46 -14.10
N THR A 282 8.57 0.23 -13.41
CA THR A 282 9.60 -0.42 -12.60
C THR A 282 8.92 -1.14 -11.43
N LYS A 283 9.16 -2.44 -11.28
CA LYS A 283 8.58 -3.23 -10.17
C LYS A 283 9.51 -3.22 -8.96
N ALA A 284 8.99 -2.81 -7.82
CA ALA A 284 9.66 -2.88 -6.53
C ALA A 284 8.78 -3.67 -5.55
N GLN A 285 9.37 -4.63 -4.84
CA GLN A 285 8.67 -5.47 -3.88
C GLN A 285 9.19 -5.22 -2.48
N LEU A 286 8.27 -5.04 -1.52
CA LEU A 286 8.54 -5.08 -0.10
C LEU A 286 8.34 -6.52 0.40
N PRO A 287 9.42 -7.25 0.70
CA PRO A 287 9.31 -8.61 1.20
C PRO A 287 8.78 -8.66 2.64
N MET A 288 8.33 -9.83 3.05
CA MET A 288 8.10 -10.14 4.45
C MET A 288 9.41 -10.02 5.26
N VAL A 289 9.30 -9.80 6.57
CA VAL A 289 10.45 -9.99 7.46
C VAL A 289 10.80 -11.48 7.46
N LYS A 290 12.06 -11.80 7.15
CA LYS A 290 12.49 -13.17 6.92
C LYS A 290 12.98 -13.80 8.23
N ILE A 291 12.07 -14.36 9.01
CA ILE A 291 12.38 -14.96 10.33
C ILE A 291 12.89 -16.41 10.27
N PHE A 292 12.88 -17.05 9.11
CA PHE A 292 13.43 -18.39 8.86
C PHE A 292 13.87 -18.54 7.41
N GLU A 293 14.74 -19.50 7.15
CA GLU A 293 15.15 -19.93 5.81
C GLU A 293 14.12 -20.90 5.20
N ALA A 294 14.28 -21.21 3.91
CA ALA A 294 13.36 -22.11 3.21
C ALA A 294 13.33 -23.54 3.80
N ASP A 295 14.43 -23.97 4.39
CA ASP A 295 14.58 -25.26 5.11
C ASP A 295 13.98 -25.23 6.53
N GLY A 296 13.47 -24.09 6.98
CA GLY A 296 12.91 -23.89 8.31
C GLY A 296 13.91 -23.47 9.38
N THR A 297 15.18 -23.28 9.04
CA THR A 297 16.21 -22.81 9.99
C THR A 297 15.83 -21.40 10.51
N PRO A 298 15.71 -21.19 11.82
CA PRO A 298 15.37 -19.89 12.39
C PRO A 298 16.44 -18.83 12.10
N ARG A 299 16.03 -17.61 11.90
CA ARG A 299 16.87 -16.41 11.80
C ARG A 299 16.70 -15.57 13.06
N GLU A 300 17.43 -15.94 14.10
CA GLU A 300 17.28 -15.36 15.45
C GLU A 300 17.37 -13.83 15.46
N GLN A 301 18.30 -13.24 14.68
CA GLN A 301 18.45 -11.79 14.59
C GLN A 301 17.18 -11.12 14.06
N ASP A 302 16.49 -11.72 13.10
CA ASP A 302 15.28 -11.17 12.47
C ASP A 302 14.05 -11.44 13.34
N GLU A 303 14.00 -12.56 14.07
CA GLU A 303 13.03 -12.78 15.13
C GLU A 303 13.16 -11.73 16.24
N ASP A 304 14.40 -11.46 16.69
CA ASP A 304 14.70 -10.47 17.73
C ASP A 304 14.31 -9.04 17.31
N ALA A 305 14.41 -8.71 16.04
CA ALA A 305 13.90 -7.43 15.52
C ALA A 305 12.39 -7.29 15.68
N LEU A 306 11.64 -8.35 15.38
CA LEU A 306 10.18 -8.35 15.60
C LEU A 306 9.81 -8.38 17.09
N ILE A 307 10.58 -9.08 17.92
CA ILE A 307 10.45 -8.99 19.38
C ILE A 307 10.68 -7.52 19.82
N GLY A 308 11.71 -6.85 19.29
CA GLY A 308 11.97 -5.44 19.55
C GLY A 308 10.80 -4.52 19.15
N LEU A 309 10.17 -4.81 18.00
CA LEU A 309 8.95 -4.11 17.56
C LEU A 309 7.80 -4.25 18.59
N VAL A 310 7.62 -5.43 19.17
CA VAL A 310 6.62 -5.69 20.23
C VAL A 310 7.01 -4.94 21.50
N LEU A 311 8.25 -5.07 21.94
CA LEU A 311 8.73 -4.46 23.19
C LEU A 311 8.76 -2.92 23.16
N LYS A 312 8.78 -2.35 21.96
CA LYS A 312 8.60 -0.89 21.79
C LYS A 312 7.17 -0.45 22.09
N ARG A 313 6.20 -1.35 22.05
CA ARG A 313 4.78 -1.10 22.33
C ARG A 313 4.33 -1.53 23.72
N MET A 314 4.98 -2.51 24.30
CA MET A 314 4.62 -3.08 25.58
C MET A 314 5.86 -3.70 26.25
N PRO A 315 6.16 -3.41 27.53
CA PRO A 315 7.36 -3.91 28.18
C PRO A 315 7.28 -5.44 28.41
N LEU A 316 8.46 -6.08 28.47
CA LEU A 316 8.57 -7.54 28.62
C LEU A 316 7.86 -8.09 29.87
N ARG A 317 7.77 -7.31 30.95
CA ARG A 317 7.07 -7.70 32.18
C ARG A 317 5.58 -8.05 31.97
N CYS A 318 4.99 -7.60 30.86
CA CYS A 318 3.62 -7.96 30.48
C CYS A 318 3.50 -9.37 29.85
N PHE A 319 4.62 -10.05 29.68
CA PHE A 319 4.71 -11.45 29.28
C PHE A 319 5.31 -12.26 30.42
N ASP A 320 4.97 -13.54 30.51
CA ASP A 320 5.59 -14.46 31.47
C ASP A 320 7.09 -14.65 31.15
N GLU A 321 7.44 -14.76 29.86
CA GLU A 321 8.82 -14.91 29.40
C GLU A 321 9.03 -14.35 27.97
N ARG A 322 10.29 -14.11 27.60
CA ARG A 322 10.64 -13.64 26.23
C ARG A 322 10.26 -14.67 25.16
N GLU A 323 10.31 -15.96 25.49
CA GLU A 323 9.97 -17.05 24.57
C GLU A 323 8.48 -17.06 24.21
N THR A 324 7.60 -16.53 25.05
CA THR A 324 6.19 -16.32 24.70
C THR A 324 6.04 -15.26 23.60
N VAL A 325 6.83 -14.18 23.63
CA VAL A 325 6.87 -13.20 22.54
C VAL A 325 7.43 -13.85 21.26
N ARG A 326 8.52 -14.64 21.39
CA ARG A 326 9.13 -15.36 20.27
C ARG A 326 8.16 -16.33 19.59
N LEU A 327 7.36 -17.05 20.39
CA LEU A 327 6.29 -17.90 19.86
C LEU A 327 5.33 -17.12 18.95
N LEU A 328 4.85 -15.96 19.39
CA LEU A 328 3.93 -15.13 18.60
C LEU A 328 4.60 -14.61 17.31
N VAL A 329 5.88 -14.22 17.41
CA VAL A 329 6.68 -13.83 16.24
C VAL A 329 6.80 -14.97 15.23
N GLN A 330 7.16 -16.17 15.67
CA GLN A 330 7.27 -17.35 14.80
C GLN A 330 5.94 -17.70 14.14
N LYS A 331 4.84 -17.63 14.89
CA LYS A 331 3.50 -17.91 14.37
C LYS A 331 2.97 -16.86 13.43
N SER A 332 3.49 -15.62 13.49
CA SER A 332 3.17 -14.58 12.51
C SER A 332 3.83 -14.81 11.13
N GLY A 333 4.84 -15.67 11.04
CA GLY A 333 5.61 -15.87 9.82
C GLY A 333 6.38 -14.61 9.37
N GLY A 334 6.69 -13.68 10.27
CA GLY A 334 7.28 -12.38 9.94
C GLY A 334 6.28 -11.37 9.35
N HIS A 335 4.99 -11.69 9.35
CA HIS A 335 3.92 -10.80 8.92
C HIS A 335 3.55 -9.83 10.05
N VAL A 336 3.93 -8.55 9.88
CA VAL A 336 3.80 -7.54 10.94
C VAL A 336 2.36 -7.39 11.44
N ARG A 337 1.38 -7.32 10.53
CA ARG A 337 -0.03 -7.19 10.91
C ARG A 337 -0.52 -8.39 11.72
N ASP A 338 -0.16 -9.61 11.34
CA ASP A 338 -0.59 -10.79 12.07
C ASP A 338 0.11 -10.92 13.42
N LEU A 339 1.35 -10.47 13.54
CA LEU A 339 1.98 -10.35 14.85
C LEU A 339 1.19 -9.43 15.79
N LEU A 340 0.78 -8.25 15.30
CA LEU A 340 -0.04 -7.33 16.09
C LEU A 340 -1.43 -7.92 16.40
N ARG A 341 -2.03 -8.64 15.44
CA ARG A 341 -3.33 -9.35 15.64
C ARG A 341 -3.23 -10.43 16.69
N LEU A 342 -2.17 -11.25 16.65
CA LEU A 342 -1.93 -12.30 17.65
C LEU A 342 -1.81 -11.71 19.05
N ILE A 343 -1.04 -10.63 19.22
CA ILE A 343 -0.95 -9.97 20.53
C ILE A 343 -2.29 -9.38 20.96
N ARG A 344 -3.04 -8.78 20.02
CA ARG A 344 -4.36 -8.25 20.30
C ARG A 344 -5.36 -9.36 20.70
N ALA A 345 -5.28 -10.52 20.07
CA ALA A 345 -6.07 -11.70 20.47
C ALA A 345 -5.71 -12.16 21.90
N CYS A 346 -4.43 -12.09 22.30
CA CYS A 346 -4.05 -12.38 23.68
C CYS A 346 -4.79 -11.50 24.70
N PHE A 347 -4.98 -10.19 24.40
CA PHE A 347 -5.77 -9.32 25.29
C PHE A 347 -7.23 -9.80 25.45
N SER A 348 -7.84 -10.34 24.41
CA SER A 348 -9.22 -10.86 24.48
C SER A 348 -9.36 -12.12 25.31
N LEU A 349 -8.26 -12.85 25.52
CA LEU A 349 -8.17 -14.12 26.25
C LEU A 349 -7.50 -13.96 27.64
N LEU A 350 -7.04 -12.75 27.94
CA LEU A 350 -6.26 -12.48 29.15
C LEU A 350 -7.12 -12.52 30.41
N ASP A 351 -6.70 -13.31 31.38
CA ASP A 351 -7.29 -13.39 32.70
C ASP A 351 -6.26 -13.04 33.81
N GLY A 352 -5.60 -11.86 33.63
CA GLY A 352 -4.56 -11.43 34.55
C GLY A 352 -3.74 -10.26 33.99
N GLU A 353 -2.55 -10.04 34.55
CA GLU A 353 -1.65 -8.92 34.21
C GLU A 353 -0.46 -9.34 33.33
N GLN A 354 -0.43 -10.60 32.84
CA GLN A 354 0.64 -11.09 31.97
C GLN A 354 0.08 -12.02 30.89
N ILE A 355 0.58 -11.87 29.66
CA ILE A 355 0.35 -12.82 28.58
C ILE A 355 1.24 -14.03 28.82
N THR A 356 0.63 -15.13 29.26
CA THR A 356 1.31 -16.41 29.45
C THR A 356 1.42 -17.17 28.13
N ARG A 357 2.32 -18.17 28.09
CA ARG A 357 2.43 -19.07 26.95
C ARG A 357 1.11 -19.73 26.58
N THR A 358 0.32 -20.12 27.57
CA THR A 358 -1.03 -20.73 27.38
C THR A 358 -1.96 -19.75 26.66
N VAL A 359 -2.02 -18.49 27.09
CA VAL A 359 -2.82 -17.42 26.43
C VAL A 359 -2.35 -17.21 25.00
N ALA A 360 -1.03 -17.17 24.77
CA ALA A 360 -0.46 -17.01 23.43
C ALA A 360 -0.82 -18.18 22.49
N GLU A 361 -0.78 -19.43 22.98
CA GLU A 361 -1.17 -20.60 22.22
C GLU A 361 -2.67 -20.63 21.89
N GLN A 362 -3.53 -20.18 22.81
CA GLN A 362 -4.96 -20.00 22.56
C GLN A 362 -5.22 -18.92 21.50
N ALA A 363 -4.54 -17.78 21.57
CA ALA A 363 -4.62 -16.70 20.58
C ALA A 363 -4.18 -17.18 19.18
N VAL A 364 -3.14 -18.02 19.13
CA VAL A 364 -2.69 -18.65 17.86
C VAL A 364 -3.82 -19.51 17.27
N GLN A 365 -4.52 -20.33 18.09
CA GLN A 365 -5.63 -21.16 17.59
C GLN A 365 -6.82 -20.33 17.12
N GLU A 366 -7.15 -19.25 17.83
CA GLU A 366 -8.22 -18.34 17.45
C GLU A 366 -7.94 -17.70 16.08
N VAL A 367 -6.78 -17.06 15.92
CA VAL A 367 -6.41 -16.42 14.65
C VAL A 367 -6.24 -17.45 13.52
N ALA A 368 -5.69 -18.63 13.79
CA ALA A 368 -5.58 -19.70 12.80
C ALA A 368 -6.97 -20.18 12.30
N SER A 369 -7.99 -20.15 13.15
CA SER A 369 -9.34 -20.54 12.76
C SER A 369 -9.95 -19.64 11.68
N GLU A 370 -9.54 -18.38 11.61
CA GLU A 370 -9.96 -17.47 10.55
C GLU A 370 -9.36 -17.88 9.19
N TYR A 371 -8.08 -18.27 9.17
CA TYR A 371 -7.42 -18.79 7.97
C TYR A 371 -8.06 -20.07 7.45
N ARG A 372 -8.63 -20.91 8.34
CA ARG A 372 -9.33 -22.14 7.94
C ARG A 372 -10.46 -21.88 6.92
N ARG A 373 -11.10 -20.72 6.98
CA ARG A 373 -12.22 -20.33 6.10
C ARG A 373 -11.76 -19.95 4.71
N LEU A 374 -10.50 -19.58 4.54
CA LEU A 374 -9.92 -19.11 3.26
C LEU A 374 -9.37 -20.27 2.40
N VAL A 375 -9.12 -21.44 3.04
CA VAL A 375 -8.49 -22.59 2.37
C VAL A 375 -9.57 -23.55 1.91
N GLN A 376 -9.57 -23.89 0.62
CA GLN A 376 -10.46 -24.91 0.04
C GLN A 376 -9.90 -26.30 0.29
N GLN A 377 -10.77 -27.33 0.16
CA GLN A 377 -10.38 -28.73 0.42
C GLN A 377 -9.28 -29.21 -0.54
N SER A 378 -9.29 -28.73 -1.78
CA SER A 378 -8.30 -29.04 -2.80
C SER A 378 -6.91 -28.43 -2.54
N ASP A 379 -6.82 -27.35 -1.75
CA ASP A 379 -5.59 -26.61 -1.56
C ASP A 379 -4.60 -27.30 -0.60
N TRP A 380 -5.09 -28.16 0.31
CA TRP A 380 -4.26 -28.72 1.40
C TRP A 380 -3.07 -29.53 0.90
N ALA A 381 -3.27 -30.34 -0.14
CA ALA A 381 -2.18 -31.14 -0.71
C ALA A 381 -1.14 -30.23 -1.42
N ASP A 382 -1.60 -29.20 -2.11
CA ASP A 382 -0.72 -28.24 -2.80
C ASP A 382 0.11 -27.41 -1.80
N LEU A 383 -0.51 -26.96 -0.70
CA LEU A 383 0.20 -26.27 0.39
C LEU A 383 1.32 -27.11 0.99
N VAL A 384 1.06 -28.41 1.22
CA VAL A 384 2.08 -29.34 1.73
C VAL A 384 3.19 -29.54 0.70
N ALA A 385 2.86 -29.71 -0.58
CA ALA A 385 3.84 -29.87 -1.66
C ALA A 385 4.77 -28.64 -1.77
N ILE A 386 4.19 -27.43 -1.71
CA ILE A 386 4.96 -26.18 -1.70
C ILE A 386 5.94 -26.14 -0.52
N ASP A 387 5.48 -26.49 0.67
CA ASP A 387 6.33 -26.47 1.86
C ASP A 387 7.44 -27.52 1.81
N GLN A 388 7.17 -28.71 1.25
CA GLN A 388 8.16 -29.76 1.07
C GLN A 388 9.19 -29.44 -0.02
N SER A 389 8.82 -28.62 -1.02
CA SER A 389 9.74 -28.18 -2.07
C SER A 389 10.81 -27.20 -1.62
N GLN A 390 10.74 -26.71 -0.37
CA GLN A 390 11.66 -25.72 0.18
C GLN A 390 11.84 -24.48 -0.71
N GLY A 391 10.76 -24.08 -1.38
CA GLY A 391 10.72 -22.90 -2.23
C GLY A 391 11.13 -23.12 -3.69
N GLU A 392 11.35 -24.34 -4.14
CA GLU A 392 11.61 -24.64 -5.55
C GLU A 392 10.31 -24.61 -6.38
N GLU A 393 9.18 -24.99 -5.78
CA GLU A 393 7.88 -24.98 -6.43
C GLU A 393 7.33 -23.55 -6.57
N LYS A 394 7.17 -23.08 -7.81
CA LYS A 394 6.82 -21.68 -8.12
C LYS A 394 5.75 -21.54 -9.22
N ASP A 395 5.06 -22.61 -9.55
CA ASP A 395 4.00 -22.55 -10.56
C ASP A 395 2.92 -21.55 -10.13
N ARG A 396 2.65 -20.57 -11.00
CA ARG A 396 1.72 -19.47 -10.74
C ARG A 396 0.31 -19.82 -11.19
N THR A 397 -0.27 -20.85 -10.58
CA THR A 397 -1.66 -21.19 -10.84
C THR A 397 -2.61 -20.16 -10.21
N GLU A 398 -3.81 -20.04 -10.75
CA GLU A 398 -4.83 -19.12 -10.21
C GLU A 398 -5.13 -19.43 -8.73
N ALA A 399 -5.15 -20.70 -8.34
CA ALA A 399 -5.33 -21.12 -6.95
C ALA A 399 -4.23 -20.59 -6.04
N ARG A 400 -2.96 -20.70 -6.46
CA ARG A 400 -1.81 -20.21 -5.68
C ARG A 400 -1.75 -18.69 -5.61
N LEU A 401 -2.08 -17.98 -6.69
CA LEU A 401 -2.20 -16.52 -6.67
C LEU A 401 -3.29 -16.06 -5.71
N ARG A 402 -4.43 -16.79 -5.64
CA ARG A 402 -5.47 -16.56 -4.63
C ARG A 402 -4.94 -16.77 -3.21
N LEU A 403 -4.24 -17.88 -2.97
CA LEU A 403 -3.68 -18.20 -1.65
C LEU A 403 -2.63 -17.16 -1.21
N LEU A 404 -1.84 -16.59 -2.13
CA LEU A 404 -0.93 -15.47 -1.85
C LEU A 404 -1.69 -14.19 -1.54
N TYR A 405 -2.78 -13.91 -2.26
CA TYR A 405 -3.63 -12.75 -1.99
C TYR A 405 -4.28 -12.85 -0.60
N ASP A 406 -4.75 -14.04 -0.24
CA ASP A 406 -5.43 -14.34 1.03
C ASP A 406 -4.45 -14.54 2.20
N LEU A 407 -3.14 -14.38 2.02
CA LEU A 407 -2.08 -14.61 3.02
C LEU A 407 -2.02 -16.06 3.53
N VAL A 408 -2.64 -17.01 2.87
CA VAL A 408 -2.51 -18.44 3.15
C VAL A 408 -1.13 -18.95 2.75
N LEU A 409 -0.62 -18.45 1.61
CA LEU A 409 0.78 -18.53 1.20
C LEU A 409 1.48 -17.21 1.46
N LEU A 410 2.71 -17.29 1.93
CA LEU A 410 3.61 -16.16 2.11
C LEU A 410 4.76 -16.23 1.12
N GLU A 411 5.10 -15.10 0.50
CA GLU A 411 6.27 -14.97 -0.34
C GLU A 411 7.37 -14.20 0.41
N TYR A 412 8.56 -14.80 0.43
CA TYR A 412 9.74 -14.23 1.03
C TYR A 412 10.76 -13.78 -0.02
N ASN A 413 11.77 -13.11 0.43
CA ASN A 413 12.89 -12.72 -0.39
C ASN A 413 13.51 -13.93 -1.13
N ASN A 414 13.91 -13.73 -2.38
CA ASN A 414 14.30 -14.74 -3.38
C ASN A 414 13.13 -15.52 -3.97
N TYR A 415 11.91 -15.00 -3.84
CA TYR A 415 10.72 -15.55 -4.49
C TYR A 415 10.41 -17.00 -4.09
N TRP A 416 10.68 -17.41 -2.85
CA TRP A 416 10.22 -18.68 -2.34
C TRP A 416 8.93 -18.52 -1.54
N TRP A 417 8.08 -19.51 -1.62
CA TRP A 417 6.77 -19.54 -0.99
C TRP A 417 6.72 -20.56 0.12
N CYS A 418 5.94 -20.28 1.14
CA CYS A 418 5.55 -21.26 2.14
C CYS A 418 4.15 -20.98 2.69
N SER A 419 3.52 -22.00 3.24
CA SER A 419 2.26 -21.83 3.96
C SER A 419 2.46 -20.94 5.19
N HIS A 420 1.49 -20.06 5.45
CA HIS A 420 1.51 -19.25 6.67
C HIS A 420 1.64 -20.16 7.92
N PRO A 421 2.48 -19.85 8.92
CA PRO A 421 2.67 -20.71 10.09
C PRO A 421 1.36 -21.00 10.85
N LEU A 422 0.39 -20.08 10.85
CA LEU A 422 -0.95 -20.31 11.41
C LEU A 422 -1.70 -21.41 10.63
N VAL A 423 -1.61 -21.43 9.30
CA VAL A 423 -2.24 -22.45 8.46
C VAL A 423 -1.66 -23.83 8.74
N ARG A 424 -0.35 -23.88 8.97
CA ARG A 424 0.34 -25.14 9.32
C ARG A 424 -0.12 -25.75 10.67
N THR A 425 -0.72 -24.95 11.57
CA THR A 425 -1.27 -25.46 12.85
C THR A 425 -2.61 -26.15 12.69
N LEU A 426 -3.30 -25.96 11.56
CA LEU A 426 -4.64 -26.47 11.33
C LEU A 426 -4.65 -27.99 11.10
N ARG A 427 -5.63 -28.68 11.66
CA ARG A 427 -5.81 -30.14 11.49
C ARG A 427 -5.80 -30.59 10.02
N PRO A 428 -6.54 -29.95 9.09
CA PRO A 428 -6.53 -30.38 7.68
C PRO A 428 -5.14 -30.36 7.05
N TYR A 429 -4.32 -29.33 7.37
CA TYR A 429 -2.93 -29.27 6.90
C TYR A 429 -2.11 -30.44 7.48
N GLN A 430 -2.22 -30.70 8.81
CA GLN A 430 -1.49 -31.77 9.47
C GLN A 430 -1.89 -33.16 8.91
N ASN A 431 -3.16 -33.36 8.62
CA ASN A 431 -3.65 -34.59 8.00
C ASN A 431 -3.08 -34.76 6.56
N ALA A 432 -3.05 -33.69 5.77
CA ALA A 432 -2.44 -33.72 4.43
C ALA A 432 -0.94 -34.02 4.50
N LEU A 433 -0.23 -33.43 5.46
CA LEU A 433 1.19 -33.66 5.69
C LEU A 433 1.47 -35.13 6.09
N GLN A 434 0.64 -35.70 6.98
CA GLN A 434 0.77 -37.12 7.36
C GLN A 434 0.54 -38.04 6.18
N LYS A 435 -0.47 -37.76 5.33
CA LYS A 435 -0.73 -38.52 4.11
C LYS A 435 0.43 -38.44 3.15
N ALA A 436 0.95 -37.24 2.86
CA ALA A 436 2.09 -37.07 1.95
C ALA A 436 3.35 -37.81 2.42
N ARG A 437 3.56 -37.95 3.76
CA ARG A 437 4.65 -38.75 4.34
C ARG A 437 4.43 -40.25 4.26
N ALA A 438 3.18 -40.70 4.14
CA ALA A 438 2.87 -42.14 4.01
C ALA A 438 2.94 -42.61 2.55
N ASP A 439 2.74 -41.69 1.61
CA ASP A 439 2.72 -41.97 0.16
C ASP A 439 4.11 -41.81 -0.49
N GLY A 440 5.10 -41.19 0.16
CA GLY A 440 6.49 -41.01 -0.31
C GLY A 440 7.47 -41.83 0.51
#